data_7f81cf81fb481870959a0ffd1e062c37
#
_entry.id   7f81cf81fb481870959a0ffd1e062c37
#
_cell.length_a   1.000
_cell.length_b   1.000
_cell.length_c   1.000
_cell.angle_alpha   90.00
_cell.angle_beta   90.00
_cell.angle_gamma   90.00
#
_symmetry.space_group_name_H-M   'P 1'
#
loop_
_entity.id
_entity.type
_entity.pdbx_description
1 polymer ?
#
loop_
_entity_poly.entity_id
_entity_poly.type
_entity_poly.pdbx_seq_one_letter_code
_entity_poly.pdbx_strand_id
1 'polypeptide(L)'
;MRRQDREIVDPAQICGILKRSKVCFLSLCDGNTPYTVPMNFGFTEEAGRITLYLHSARSGRKLELIRKNPNVCAAFGTMLSFEDGETGCKATAQYESAVGFGTAEILSDLKACEKGLSCLLSQYESRAAHDFSVLLDRTAVIRVVLDRITGKTNRKETV
;
A
#
# COMPACT_ATOMS: atom_id res chain seq x y z
N MET A 1 7.93 -17.69 -1.29
CA MET A 1 8.77 -16.90 -2.26
C MET A 1 9.95 -17.74 -2.74
N ARG A 2 10.49 -17.54 -3.97
CA ARG A 2 11.64 -18.34 -4.47
C ARG A 2 12.94 -18.04 -3.71
N ARG A 3 13.20 -16.77 -3.38
CA ARG A 3 14.37 -16.32 -2.61
C ARG A 3 13.97 -16.14 -1.15
N GLN A 4 13.93 -17.24 -0.41
CA GLN A 4 13.58 -17.27 1.01
C GLN A 4 14.57 -16.49 1.88
N ASP A 5 15.84 -16.43 1.46
CA ASP A 5 16.89 -15.62 2.09
C ASP A 5 16.64 -14.12 2.10
N ARG A 6 15.64 -13.64 1.33
CA ARG A 6 15.24 -12.24 1.22
C ARG A 6 13.81 -11.98 1.71
N GLU A 7 13.14 -13.02 2.16
CA GLU A 7 11.75 -12.92 2.60
C GLU A 7 11.65 -12.29 3.98
N ILE A 8 10.72 -11.36 4.12
CA ILE A 8 10.36 -10.71 5.38
C ILE A 8 8.93 -11.13 5.70
N VAL A 9 8.76 -11.75 6.85
CA VAL A 9 7.45 -12.17 7.38
C VAL A 9 7.14 -11.47 8.72
N ASP A 10 8.13 -10.86 9.36
CA ASP A 10 7.96 -10.13 10.60
C ASP A 10 7.08 -8.89 10.38
N PRO A 11 5.94 -8.74 11.10
CA PRO A 11 5.01 -7.64 10.92
C PRO A 11 5.65 -6.27 11.14
N ALA A 12 6.57 -6.13 12.10
CA ALA A 12 7.22 -4.86 12.40
C ALA A 12 8.13 -4.41 11.25
N GLN A 13 8.86 -5.33 10.63
CA GLN A 13 9.68 -5.05 9.46
C GLN A 13 8.80 -4.70 8.24
N ILE A 14 7.69 -5.41 8.03
CA ILE A 14 6.73 -5.10 6.97
C ILE A 14 6.16 -3.69 7.17
N CYS A 15 5.73 -3.34 8.38
CA CYS A 15 5.27 -1.98 8.69
C CYS A 15 6.35 -0.93 8.41
N GLY A 16 7.64 -1.25 8.68
CA GLY A 16 8.76 -0.40 8.31
C GLY A 16 8.85 -0.14 6.80
N ILE A 17 8.67 -1.18 5.97
CA ILE A 17 8.62 -1.05 4.50
C ILE A 17 7.46 -0.15 4.08
N LEU A 18 6.26 -0.36 4.63
CA LEU A 18 5.08 0.45 4.30
C LEU A 18 5.28 1.92 4.69
N LYS A 19 5.86 2.21 5.86
CA LYS A 19 6.16 3.58 6.31
C LYS A 19 7.09 4.33 5.35
N ARG A 20 8.09 3.65 4.81
CA ARG A 20 9.03 4.25 3.86
C ARG A 20 8.48 4.35 2.43
N SER A 21 7.50 3.51 2.09
CA SER A 21 6.84 3.56 0.77
C SER A 21 5.96 4.80 0.64
N LYS A 22 6.03 5.48 -0.50
CA LYS A 22 5.23 6.70 -0.75
C LYS A 22 4.03 6.44 -1.65
N VAL A 23 4.00 5.29 -2.32
CA VAL A 23 2.94 4.90 -3.26
C VAL A 23 2.59 3.44 -3.06
N CYS A 24 1.28 3.16 -3.08
CA CYS A 24 0.71 1.83 -3.19
C CYS A 24 0.27 1.60 -4.64
N PHE A 25 0.69 0.51 -5.24
CA PHE A 25 0.18 0.04 -6.52
C PHE A 25 -0.98 -0.92 -6.24
N LEU A 26 -2.20 -0.41 -6.35
CA LEU A 26 -3.41 -1.21 -6.12
C LEU A 26 -3.82 -1.88 -7.42
N SER A 27 -3.79 -3.21 -7.44
CA SER A 27 -4.18 -4.05 -8.57
C SER A 27 -5.55 -4.67 -8.34
N LEU A 28 -6.41 -4.54 -9.35
CA LEU A 28 -7.78 -5.03 -9.39
C LEU A 28 -7.98 -5.94 -10.61
N CYS A 29 -9.06 -6.71 -10.60
CA CYS A 29 -9.43 -7.58 -11.72
C CYS A 29 -10.56 -6.93 -12.53
N ASP A 30 -10.35 -6.78 -13.84
CA ASP A 30 -11.39 -6.39 -14.79
C ASP A 30 -11.66 -7.59 -15.72
N GLY A 31 -12.48 -8.51 -15.26
CA GLY A 31 -12.59 -9.83 -15.89
C GLY A 31 -11.24 -10.55 -15.86
N ASN A 32 -10.70 -10.86 -17.02
CA ASN A 32 -9.38 -11.49 -17.17
C ASN A 32 -8.23 -10.48 -17.37
N THR A 33 -8.51 -9.19 -17.33
CA THR A 33 -7.50 -8.12 -17.53
C THR A 33 -7.10 -7.54 -16.18
N PRO A 34 -5.83 -7.58 -15.79
CA PRO A 34 -5.35 -6.89 -14.60
C PRO A 34 -5.41 -5.38 -14.81
N TYR A 35 -5.85 -4.66 -13.78
CA TYR A 35 -5.89 -3.19 -13.78
C TYR A 35 -5.19 -2.68 -12.54
N THR A 36 -4.12 -1.91 -12.72
CA THR A 36 -3.30 -1.39 -11.60
C THR A 36 -3.27 0.12 -11.60
N VAL A 37 -3.43 0.73 -10.43
CA VAL A 37 -3.33 2.18 -10.24
C VAL A 37 -2.37 2.52 -9.10
N PRO A 38 -1.45 3.48 -9.30
CA PRO A 38 -0.66 4.04 -8.21
C PRO A 38 -1.55 4.96 -7.36
N MET A 39 -1.46 4.84 -6.04
CA MET A 39 -2.29 5.60 -5.11
C MET A 39 -1.49 6.01 -3.87
N ASN A 40 -1.80 7.18 -3.33
CA ASN A 40 -1.43 7.50 -1.96
C ASN A 40 -2.21 6.60 -1.00
N PHE A 41 -1.62 6.27 0.13
CA PHE A 41 -2.20 5.38 1.12
C PHE A 41 -1.79 5.77 2.54
N GLY A 42 -2.58 5.34 3.50
CA GLY A 42 -2.20 5.22 4.89
C GLY A 42 -2.46 3.78 5.34
N PHE A 43 -1.96 3.38 6.51
CA PHE A 43 -2.23 2.06 7.03
C PHE A 43 -2.29 2.04 8.56
N THR A 44 -3.02 1.07 9.08
CA THR A 44 -2.97 0.66 10.49
C THR A 44 -2.53 -0.79 10.57
N GLU A 45 -1.88 -1.14 11.68
CA GLU A 45 -1.59 -2.51 12.05
C GLU A 45 -2.24 -2.76 13.41
N GLU A 46 -3.08 -3.79 13.49
CA GLU A 46 -3.75 -4.20 14.72
C GLU A 46 -3.67 -5.74 14.84
N ALA A 47 -2.97 -6.23 15.85
CA ALA A 47 -2.80 -7.66 16.12
C ALA A 47 -2.26 -8.47 14.90
N GLY A 48 -1.28 -7.92 14.19
CA GLY A 48 -0.66 -8.53 13.01
C GLY A 48 -1.45 -8.34 11.71
N ARG A 49 -2.63 -7.73 11.76
CA ARG A 49 -3.45 -7.45 10.58
C ARG A 49 -3.22 -6.03 10.08
N ILE A 50 -2.86 -5.91 8.82
CA ILE A 50 -2.65 -4.62 8.17
C ILE A 50 -3.92 -4.23 7.40
N THR A 51 -4.36 -3.00 7.65
CA THR A 51 -5.47 -2.37 6.93
C THR A 51 -4.94 -1.12 6.24
N LEU A 52 -5.17 -1.02 4.92
CA LEU A 52 -4.81 0.15 4.13
C LEU A 52 -6.03 1.06 3.97
N TYR A 53 -5.75 2.36 3.90
CA TYR A 53 -6.74 3.38 3.58
C TYR A 53 -6.24 4.19 2.39
N LEU A 54 -7.10 4.29 1.36
CA LEU A 54 -6.83 5.03 0.14
C LEU A 54 -8.00 5.97 -0.14
N HIS A 55 -7.76 6.95 -1.01
CA HIS A 55 -8.84 7.85 -1.42
C HIS A 55 -8.88 8.03 -2.94
N SER A 56 -10.03 8.39 -3.46
CA SER A 56 -10.21 8.71 -4.86
C SER A 56 -11.39 9.66 -5.08
N ALA A 57 -11.60 10.15 -6.30
CA ALA A 57 -12.89 10.74 -6.68
C ALA A 57 -14.02 9.74 -6.46
N ARG A 58 -15.25 10.23 -6.26
CA ARG A 58 -16.46 9.43 -5.96
C ARG A 58 -16.94 8.55 -7.13
N SER A 59 -16.36 8.70 -8.31
CA SER A 59 -16.64 7.90 -9.50
C SER A 59 -15.36 7.49 -10.19
N GLY A 60 -15.44 6.45 -11.02
CA GLY A 60 -14.34 5.99 -11.85
C GLY A 60 -14.14 4.48 -11.78
N ARG A 61 -13.38 3.98 -12.77
CA ARG A 61 -13.21 2.54 -13.05
C ARG A 61 -12.79 1.72 -11.83
N LYS A 62 -11.86 2.23 -11.00
CA LYS A 62 -11.41 1.49 -9.81
C LYS A 62 -12.56 1.20 -8.84
N LEU A 63 -13.48 2.15 -8.62
CA LEU A 63 -14.61 1.96 -7.71
C LEU A 63 -15.63 0.97 -8.30
N GLU A 64 -15.84 1.00 -9.61
CA GLU A 64 -16.69 0.04 -10.32
C GLU A 64 -16.13 -1.38 -10.21
N LEU A 65 -14.82 -1.54 -10.38
CA LEU A 65 -14.14 -2.82 -10.25
C LEU A 65 -14.21 -3.37 -8.83
N ILE A 66 -13.99 -2.54 -7.81
CA ILE A 66 -14.11 -2.94 -6.39
C ILE A 66 -15.53 -3.43 -6.08
N ARG A 67 -16.56 -2.77 -6.61
CA ARG A 67 -17.96 -3.21 -6.41
C ARG A 67 -18.26 -4.55 -7.09
N LYS A 68 -17.62 -4.84 -8.23
CA LYS A 68 -17.80 -6.10 -8.97
C LYS A 68 -16.96 -7.23 -8.35
N ASN A 69 -15.73 -6.94 -7.97
CA ASN A 69 -14.81 -7.91 -7.39
C ASN A 69 -13.92 -7.20 -6.37
N PRO A 70 -14.15 -7.42 -5.07
CA PRO A 70 -13.39 -6.76 -4.02
C PRO A 70 -11.98 -7.31 -3.82
N ASN A 71 -11.61 -8.43 -4.44
CA ASN A 71 -10.29 -9.01 -4.30
C ASN A 71 -9.23 -8.12 -4.95
N VAL A 72 -8.20 -7.79 -4.18
CA VAL A 72 -7.13 -6.88 -4.63
C VAL A 72 -5.76 -7.40 -4.25
N CYS A 73 -4.77 -6.90 -4.98
CA CYS A 73 -3.37 -7.01 -4.61
C CYS A 73 -2.80 -5.61 -4.44
N ALA A 74 -2.12 -5.37 -3.31
CA ALA A 74 -1.42 -4.12 -3.02
C ALA A 74 0.08 -4.37 -3.03
N ALA A 75 0.81 -3.64 -3.88
CA ALA A 75 2.26 -3.73 -3.99
C ALA A 75 2.93 -2.42 -3.58
N PHE A 76 4.04 -2.55 -2.89
CA PHE A 76 4.87 -1.45 -2.38
C PHE A 76 6.32 -1.71 -2.76
N GLY A 77 7.07 -0.67 -3.03
CA GLY A 77 8.48 -0.83 -3.35
C GLY A 77 9.25 0.48 -3.25
N THR A 78 10.48 0.37 -2.77
CA THR A 78 11.41 1.49 -2.67
C THR A 78 12.80 1.01 -3.05
N MET A 79 13.45 1.73 -3.96
CA MET A 79 14.87 1.58 -4.19
C MET A 79 15.61 2.40 -3.13
N LEU A 80 16.49 1.75 -2.37
CA LEU A 80 17.23 2.38 -1.28
C LEU A 80 18.54 2.99 -1.77
N SER A 81 19.27 2.26 -2.63
CA SER A 81 20.50 2.73 -3.27
C SER A 81 20.75 1.92 -4.54
N PHE A 82 21.63 2.44 -5.38
CA PHE A 82 22.21 1.71 -6.51
C PHE A 82 23.73 1.69 -6.34
N GLU A 83 24.31 0.52 -6.46
CA GLU A 83 25.74 0.30 -6.38
C GLU A 83 26.24 -0.11 -7.77
N ASP A 84 27.11 0.71 -8.34
CA ASP A 84 27.82 0.33 -9.58
C ASP A 84 28.81 -0.79 -9.31
N GLY A 85 28.94 -1.69 -10.26
CA GLY A 85 29.96 -2.73 -10.28
C GLY A 85 30.97 -2.49 -11.38
N GLU A 86 32.16 -3.09 -11.27
CA GLU A 86 33.16 -3.08 -12.33
C GLU A 86 32.62 -3.62 -13.67
N THR A 87 31.55 -4.38 -13.65
CA THR A 87 30.79 -4.86 -14.80
C THR A 87 29.31 -4.75 -14.54
N GLY A 88 28.47 -4.64 -15.58
CA GLY A 88 27.01 -4.58 -15.41
C GLY A 88 26.40 -5.76 -14.64
N CYS A 89 27.05 -6.93 -14.65
CA CYS A 89 26.63 -8.09 -13.86
C CYS A 89 26.91 -7.93 -12.36
N LYS A 90 27.80 -7.04 -11.96
CA LYS A 90 28.13 -6.75 -10.56
C LYS A 90 27.35 -5.54 -10.00
N ALA A 91 26.74 -4.74 -10.88
CA ALA A 91 25.87 -3.66 -10.45
C ALA A 91 24.63 -4.20 -9.73
N THR A 92 24.22 -3.58 -8.64
CA THR A 92 23.08 -4.02 -7.85
C THR A 92 22.31 -2.84 -7.26
N ALA A 93 20.98 -2.97 -7.23
CA ALA A 93 20.13 -2.06 -6.49
C ALA A 93 19.78 -2.65 -5.13
N GLN A 94 19.96 -1.90 -4.06
CA GLN A 94 19.37 -2.23 -2.77
C GLN A 94 17.90 -1.79 -2.80
N TYR A 95 17.02 -2.69 -2.41
CA TYR A 95 15.58 -2.44 -2.44
C TYR A 95 14.88 -3.09 -1.27
N GLU A 96 13.71 -2.59 -1.01
CA GLU A 96 12.70 -3.25 -0.19
C GLU A 96 11.34 -3.18 -0.89
N SER A 97 10.53 -4.19 -0.69
CA SER A 97 9.18 -4.26 -1.27
C SER A 97 8.27 -5.09 -0.38
N ALA A 98 6.97 -4.88 -0.52
CA ALA A 98 5.96 -5.73 0.08
C ALA A 98 4.82 -5.98 -0.92
N VAL A 99 4.23 -7.17 -0.86
CA VAL A 99 3.06 -7.52 -1.66
C VAL A 99 2.03 -8.15 -0.74
N GLY A 100 0.85 -7.55 -0.69
CA GLY A 100 -0.28 -7.98 0.11
C GLY A 100 -1.48 -8.34 -0.76
N PHE A 101 -2.28 -9.28 -0.29
CA PHE A 101 -3.55 -9.69 -0.90
C PHE A 101 -4.65 -9.54 0.13
N GLY A 102 -5.83 -9.12 -0.31
CA GLY A 102 -6.95 -8.90 0.58
C GLY A 102 -8.19 -8.42 -0.14
N THR A 103 -9.10 -7.83 0.61
CA THR A 103 -10.37 -7.32 0.09
C THR A 103 -10.51 -5.83 0.29
N ALA A 104 -11.01 -5.16 -0.74
CA ALA A 104 -11.28 -3.72 -0.76
C ALA A 104 -12.77 -3.46 -0.58
N GLU A 105 -13.11 -2.41 0.14
CA GLU A 105 -14.46 -1.87 0.24
C GLU A 105 -14.45 -0.36 0.14
N ILE A 106 -15.55 0.21 -0.34
CA ILE A 106 -15.78 1.65 -0.38
C ILE A 106 -16.56 2.00 0.87
N LEU A 107 -15.96 2.80 1.75
CA LEU A 107 -16.58 3.17 3.01
C LEU A 107 -17.76 4.14 2.80
N SER A 108 -18.82 3.94 3.58
CA SER A 108 -20.01 4.81 3.60
C SER A 108 -20.24 5.47 4.96
N ASP A 109 -19.70 4.90 6.03
CA ASP A 109 -19.77 5.47 7.38
C ASP A 109 -18.80 6.65 7.53
N LEU A 110 -19.30 7.79 7.99
CA LEU A 110 -18.53 9.03 8.09
C LEU A 110 -17.32 8.90 9.03
N LYS A 111 -17.50 8.28 10.19
CA LYS A 111 -16.42 8.12 11.18
C LYS A 111 -15.32 7.20 10.64
N ALA A 112 -15.70 6.14 9.93
CA ALA A 112 -14.75 5.26 9.26
C ALA A 112 -14.00 5.99 8.14
N CYS A 113 -14.66 6.84 7.38
CA CYS A 113 -14.04 7.69 6.36
C CYS A 113 -13.03 8.68 6.98
N GLU A 114 -13.43 9.38 8.04
CA GLU A 114 -12.55 10.31 8.77
C GLU A 114 -11.32 9.61 9.34
N LYS A 115 -11.49 8.42 9.96
CA LYS A 115 -10.38 7.57 10.42
C LYS A 115 -9.43 7.24 9.27
N GLY A 116 -9.98 6.84 8.12
CA GLY A 116 -9.19 6.50 6.94
C GLY A 116 -8.39 7.68 6.38
N LEU A 117 -9.00 8.85 6.28
CA LEU A 117 -8.33 10.07 5.81
C LEU A 117 -7.26 10.54 6.80
N SER A 118 -7.54 10.48 8.11
CA SER A 118 -6.55 10.80 9.15
C SER A 118 -5.34 9.88 9.06
N CYS A 119 -5.58 8.57 8.87
CA CYS A 119 -4.52 7.58 8.69
C CYS A 119 -3.66 7.89 7.43
N LEU A 120 -4.31 8.27 6.33
CA LEU A 120 -3.62 8.64 5.10
C LEU A 120 -2.75 9.89 5.30
N LEU A 121 -3.25 10.93 5.95
CA LEU A 121 -2.49 12.14 6.23
C LEU A 121 -1.29 11.87 7.14
N SER A 122 -1.45 11.00 8.13
CA SER A 122 -0.37 10.59 9.04
C SER A 122 0.79 9.89 8.32
N GLN A 123 0.51 9.14 7.26
CA GLN A 123 1.54 8.49 6.43
C GLN A 123 2.50 9.50 5.78
N TYR A 124 2.01 10.72 5.49
CA TYR A 124 2.79 11.78 4.84
C TYR A 124 3.17 12.91 5.80
N GLU A 125 3.02 12.68 7.12
CA GLU A 125 3.37 13.65 8.16
C GLU A 125 2.69 15.03 7.96
N SER A 126 1.48 15.00 7.42
CA SER A 126 0.71 16.22 7.14
C SER A 126 0.36 16.92 8.44
N ARG A 127 0.61 18.25 8.47
CA ARG A 127 0.22 19.15 9.57
C ARG A 127 -1.07 19.94 9.25
N ALA A 128 -1.75 19.62 8.16
CA ALA A 128 -2.97 20.30 7.76
C ALA A 128 -4.07 20.12 8.81
N ALA A 129 -4.86 21.16 9.04
CA ALA A 129 -6.06 21.06 9.86
C ALA A 129 -7.05 20.07 9.22
N HIS A 130 -7.63 19.20 10.04
CA HIS A 130 -8.43 18.08 9.57
C HIS A 130 -9.94 18.41 9.61
N ASP A 131 -10.37 19.35 8.77
CA ASP A 131 -11.79 19.44 8.44
C ASP A 131 -12.07 18.58 7.21
N PHE A 132 -12.61 17.39 7.43
CA PHE A 132 -12.92 16.44 6.38
C PHE A 132 -14.29 16.65 5.74
N SER A 133 -15.14 17.55 6.28
CA SER A 133 -16.52 17.73 5.82
C SER A 133 -16.59 18.04 4.32
N VAL A 134 -15.83 19.03 3.86
CA VAL A 134 -15.76 19.43 2.44
C VAL A 134 -15.07 18.37 1.58
N LEU A 135 -14.09 17.66 2.14
CA LEU A 135 -13.33 16.64 1.43
C LEU A 135 -14.19 15.40 1.16
N LEU A 136 -15.00 14.98 2.13
CA LEU A 136 -15.87 13.81 2.04
C LEU A 136 -16.97 13.96 0.98
N ASP A 137 -17.41 15.17 0.68
CA ASP A 137 -18.38 15.41 -0.39
C ASP A 137 -17.85 15.05 -1.78
N ARG A 138 -16.54 15.13 -1.98
CA ARG A 138 -15.88 14.90 -3.29
C ARG A 138 -15.02 13.66 -3.33
N THR A 139 -14.85 12.97 -2.20
CA THR A 139 -13.87 11.89 -2.04
C THR A 139 -14.55 10.60 -1.61
N ALA A 140 -14.21 9.50 -2.26
CA ALA A 140 -14.47 8.15 -1.80
C ALA A 140 -13.26 7.64 -1.02
N VAL A 141 -13.51 7.05 0.14
CA VAL A 141 -12.48 6.38 0.94
C VAL A 141 -12.58 4.87 0.72
N ILE A 142 -11.45 4.26 0.41
CA ILE A 142 -11.35 2.82 0.16
C ILE A 142 -10.57 2.23 1.33
N ARG A 143 -11.12 1.21 1.98
CA ARG A 143 -10.46 0.38 2.96
C ARG A 143 -10.03 -0.94 2.32
N VAL A 144 -8.80 -1.37 2.54
CA VAL A 144 -8.31 -2.68 2.11
C VAL A 144 -7.82 -3.43 3.32
N VAL A 145 -8.48 -4.53 3.65
CA VAL A 145 -8.03 -5.45 4.71
C VAL A 145 -7.14 -6.50 4.07
N LEU A 146 -5.88 -6.56 4.48
CA LEU A 146 -4.95 -7.55 3.95
C LEU A 146 -5.07 -8.87 4.72
N ASP A 147 -5.34 -9.96 4.00
CA ASP A 147 -5.40 -11.32 4.54
C ASP A 147 -4.00 -11.91 4.69
N ARG A 148 -3.10 -11.52 3.80
CA ARG A 148 -1.69 -11.90 3.84
C ARG A 148 -0.83 -10.80 3.21
N ILE A 149 0.37 -10.65 3.73
CA ILE A 149 1.39 -9.76 3.16
C ILE A 149 2.76 -10.37 3.40
N THR A 150 3.65 -10.23 2.43
CA THR A 150 5.05 -10.63 2.54
C THR A 150 5.94 -9.51 2.06
N GLY A 151 7.02 -9.27 2.78
CA GLY A 151 8.06 -8.33 2.40
C GLY A 151 9.24 -9.04 1.71
N LYS A 152 10.08 -8.24 1.07
CA LYS A 152 11.32 -8.68 0.45
C LYS A 152 12.35 -7.56 0.47
N THR A 153 13.58 -7.89 0.83
CA THR A 153 14.73 -6.98 0.77
C THR A 153 15.98 -7.70 0.29
N ASN A 154 16.90 -6.96 -0.32
CA ASN A 154 18.27 -7.40 -0.50
C ASN A 154 19.26 -6.47 0.24
N ARG A 155 18.73 -5.65 1.17
CA ARG A 155 19.59 -4.84 2.03
C ARG A 155 20.55 -5.74 2.80
N LYS A 156 21.84 -5.48 2.69
CA LYS A 156 22.82 -6.10 3.56
C LYS A 156 22.61 -5.52 4.97
N GLU A 157 22.42 -6.38 5.96
CA GLU A 157 22.46 -5.93 7.34
C GLU A 157 23.87 -5.36 7.58
N THR A 158 23.92 -4.08 7.93
CA THR A 158 25.15 -3.49 8.43
C THR A 158 25.34 -4.06 9.84
N VAL A 159 26.27 -4.97 10.01
CA VAL A 159 26.73 -5.50 11.29
C VAL A 159 27.38 -4.36 12.08
#